data_55ef561393c123bd17b49712149ce578
#
_entry.id   55ef561393c123bd17b49712149ce578
#
_cell.length_a   1.000
_cell.length_b   1.000
_cell.length_c   1.000
_cell.angle_alpha   90.00
_cell.angle_beta   90.00
_cell.angle_gamma   90.00
#
_symmetry.space_group_name_H-M   'P 1'
#
loop_
_entity.id
_entity.type
_entity.pdbx_description
1 polymer ?
#
loop_
_entity_poly.entity_id
_entity_poly.type
_entity_poly.pdbx_seq_one_letter_code
_entity_poly.pdbx_strand_id
1 'polypeptide(L)'
;MDRKDLDVTLYLVTDSSYHTEESLLRTVEEACKGGVTLVQLREKNKGGREYLDKAFKVKEITDRYNVPLIIDDRVDVALACDAAGVHVGASDIPVAVARKLMGPDKIVGATAKTVEAAVKAYEDGADYLGVGAIYPTTTKVVTILTKVSTLKDICEAVPIPAVAIGGLNAGNMDVLEGAGMSGMAVVSAIMKAEDPKKNAR
;
A
#
# COMPACT_ATOMS: atom_id res chain seq x y z
N MET A 1 -7.14 1.79 16.05
CA MET A 1 -7.93 1.13 14.99
C MET A 1 -7.73 -0.37 15.16
N ASP A 2 -8.79 -1.14 15.22
CA ASP A 2 -8.64 -2.61 15.11
C ASP A 2 -8.21 -2.94 13.66
N ARG A 3 -7.21 -3.83 13.49
CA ARG A 3 -6.75 -4.26 12.17
C ARG A 3 -7.86 -4.91 11.32
N LYS A 4 -8.94 -5.34 11.96
CA LYS A 4 -10.13 -5.91 11.29
C LYS A 4 -11.00 -4.85 10.63
N ASP A 5 -10.86 -3.59 11.03
CA ASP A 5 -11.61 -2.45 10.48
C ASP A 5 -10.80 -1.73 9.38
N LEU A 6 -9.78 -2.41 8.80
CA LEU A 6 -8.93 -1.87 7.77
C LEU A 6 -9.72 -1.55 6.51
N ASP A 7 -9.84 -0.26 6.19
CA ASP A 7 -10.39 0.22 4.92
C ASP A 7 -9.27 0.38 3.88
N VAL A 8 -9.31 -0.44 2.84
CA VAL A 8 -8.35 -0.44 1.72
C VAL A 8 -8.94 0.14 0.42
N THR A 9 -10.10 0.80 0.49
CA THR A 9 -10.86 1.26 -0.69
C THR A 9 -9.99 2.13 -1.61
N LEU A 10 -9.34 3.16 -1.06
CA LEU A 10 -8.40 4.00 -1.82
C LEU A 10 -7.07 4.11 -1.08
N TYR A 11 -6.08 3.41 -1.60
CA TYR A 11 -4.78 3.24 -0.99
C TYR A 11 -3.71 4.06 -1.75
N LEU A 12 -3.19 5.12 -1.14
CA LEU A 12 -2.07 5.87 -1.68
C LEU A 12 -0.74 5.19 -1.34
N VAL A 13 0.05 4.84 -2.34
CA VAL A 13 1.47 4.47 -2.17
C VAL A 13 2.34 5.62 -2.66
N THR A 14 3.21 6.15 -1.78
CA THR A 14 4.05 7.30 -2.13
C THR A 14 5.23 6.92 -3.01
N ASP A 15 5.73 7.90 -3.75
CA ASP A 15 6.98 7.79 -4.50
C ASP A 15 7.73 9.14 -4.43
N SER A 16 8.82 9.16 -3.68
CA SER A 16 9.63 10.37 -3.46
C SER A 16 10.40 10.82 -4.71
N SER A 17 10.50 10.00 -5.76
CA SER A 17 11.23 10.37 -6.98
C SER A 17 10.63 11.57 -7.73
N TYR A 18 9.38 11.90 -7.45
CA TYR A 18 8.65 13.01 -8.07
C TYR A 18 8.59 14.26 -7.21
N HIS A 19 9.15 14.23 -6.00
CA HIS A 19 8.90 15.23 -4.99
C HIS A 19 10.14 15.67 -4.23
N THR A 20 10.17 16.94 -3.81
CA THR A 20 10.91 17.36 -2.62
C THR A 20 10.17 16.84 -1.38
N GLU A 21 10.80 16.85 -0.21
CA GLU A 21 10.14 16.45 1.04
C GLU A 21 8.88 17.29 1.29
N GLU A 22 8.97 18.60 1.16
CA GLU A 22 7.85 19.53 1.35
C GLU A 22 6.67 19.23 0.41
N SER A 23 6.95 19.04 -0.88
CA SER A 23 5.88 18.73 -1.85
C SER A 23 5.27 17.36 -1.62
N LEU A 24 6.06 16.36 -1.16
CA LEU A 24 5.54 15.04 -0.79
C LEU A 24 4.55 15.14 0.38
N LEU A 25 4.95 15.82 1.45
CA LEU A 25 4.11 16.00 2.65
C LEU A 25 2.80 16.71 2.29
N ARG A 26 2.86 17.78 1.47
CA ARG A 26 1.67 18.47 0.98
C ARG A 26 0.78 17.54 0.14
N THR A 27 1.35 16.73 -0.75
CA THR A 27 0.59 15.79 -1.58
C THR A 27 -0.13 14.74 -0.73
N VAL A 28 0.54 14.19 0.28
CA VAL A 28 -0.08 13.24 1.22
C VAL A 28 -1.23 13.92 1.99
N GLU A 29 -1.05 15.13 2.46
CA GLU A 29 -2.09 15.87 3.17
C GLU A 29 -3.31 16.14 2.28
N GLU A 30 -3.11 16.60 1.05
CA GLU A 30 -4.19 16.83 0.10
C GLU A 30 -4.91 15.52 -0.30
N ALA A 31 -4.18 14.42 -0.42
CA ALA A 31 -4.76 13.10 -0.67
C ALA A 31 -5.65 12.63 0.50
N CYS A 32 -5.20 12.82 1.74
CA CYS A 32 -6.02 12.53 2.93
C CYS A 32 -7.30 13.38 2.96
N LYS A 33 -7.21 14.69 2.64
CA LYS A 33 -8.39 15.57 2.48
C LYS A 33 -9.32 15.13 1.34
N GLY A 34 -8.78 14.43 0.35
CA GLY A 34 -9.52 13.92 -0.82
C GLY A 34 -10.35 12.68 -0.50
N GLY A 35 -9.96 11.87 0.47
CA GLY A 35 -10.68 10.66 0.85
C GLY A 35 -9.85 9.38 0.75
N VAL A 36 -8.52 9.48 0.67
CA VAL A 36 -7.63 8.31 0.80
C VAL A 36 -7.88 7.64 2.14
N THR A 37 -8.07 6.32 2.12
CA THR A 37 -8.40 5.51 3.31
C THR A 37 -7.18 4.83 3.92
N LEU A 38 -6.09 4.71 3.17
CA LEU A 38 -4.82 4.11 3.61
C LEU A 38 -3.64 4.79 2.91
N VAL A 39 -2.55 5.04 3.62
CA VAL A 39 -1.32 5.60 3.06
C VAL A 39 -0.16 4.63 3.30
N GLN A 40 0.64 4.36 2.27
CA GLN A 40 1.92 3.68 2.39
C GLN A 40 3.06 4.65 2.07
N LEU A 41 3.95 4.82 3.04
CA LEU A 41 5.22 5.49 2.80
C LEU A 41 6.20 4.49 2.21
N ARG A 42 6.63 4.76 0.98
CA ARG A 42 7.60 3.92 0.25
C ARG A 42 8.85 4.73 -0.09
N GLU A 43 9.97 4.34 0.52
CA GLU A 43 11.28 4.94 0.30
C GLU A 43 12.28 3.88 -0.14
N LYS A 44 12.63 3.89 -1.40
CA LYS A 44 13.69 3.02 -1.93
C LYS A 44 15.03 3.77 -1.89
N ASN A 45 16.10 3.06 -1.55
CA ASN A 45 17.48 3.57 -1.54
C ASN A 45 17.73 4.67 -0.48
N LYS A 46 16.95 4.72 0.60
CA LYS A 46 17.14 5.64 1.72
C LYS A 46 17.72 4.93 2.95
N GLY A 47 18.62 5.62 3.66
CA GLY A 47 19.13 5.14 4.93
C GLY A 47 18.03 5.09 6.01
N GLY A 48 18.20 4.22 7.02
CA GLY A 48 17.17 4.03 8.06
C GLY A 48 16.81 5.32 8.79
N ARG A 49 17.78 6.21 9.07
CA ARG A 49 17.52 7.49 9.74
C ARG A 49 16.64 8.40 8.86
N GLU A 50 17.01 8.61 7.59
CA GLU A 50 16.26 9.46 6.67
C GLU A 50 14.83 8.93 6.45
N TYR A 51 14.68 7.60 6.36
CA TYR A 51 13.38 6.99 6.23
C TYR A 51 12.53 7.21 7.50
N LEU A 52 13.11 7.01 8.68
CA LEU A 52 12.42 7.19 9.96
C LEU A 52 11.99 8.65 10.17
N ASP A 53 12.87 9.62 9.89
CA ASP A 53 12.56 11.06 10.03
C ASP A 53 11.37 11.45 9.13
N LYS A 54 11.34 10.92 7.89
CA LYS A 54 10.21 11.13 6.98
C LYS A 54 8.95 10.41 7.45
N ALA A 55 9.08 9.20 7.99
CA ALA A 55 7.95 8.43 8.51
C ALA A 55 7.24 9.16 9.64
N PHE A 56 7.96 9.81 10.56
CA PHE A 56 7.37 10.65 11.61
C PHE A 56 6.55 11.80 11.03
N LYS A 57 7.09 12.52 10.03
CA LYS A 57 6.41 13.66 9.40
C LYS A 57 5.13 13.24 8.66
N VAL A 58 5.20 12.12 7.91
CA VAL A 58 4.02 11.58 7.21
C VAL A 58 3.00 11.07 8.21
N LYS A 59 3.44 10.40 9.29
CA LYS A 59 2.55 9.93 10.36
C LYS A 59 1.80 11.08 11.03
N GLU A 60 2.46 12.18 11.34
CA GLU A 60 1.80 13.38 11.90
C GLU A 60 0.66 13.88 10.99
N ILE A 61 0.84 13.82 9.68
CA ILE A 61 -0.22 14.17 8.72
C ILE A 61 -1.35 13.15 8.76
N THR A 62 -1.04 11.87 8.57
CA THR A 62 -2.06 10.83 8.48
C THR A 62 -2.86 10.70 9.76
N ASP A 63 -2.25 10.88 10.94
CA ASP A 63 -2.93 10.89 12.23
C ASP A 63 -3.97 12.02 12.34
N ARG A 64 -3.67 13.22 11.83
CA ARG A 64 -4.63 14.35 11.81
C ARG A 64 -5.92 14.06 11.04
N TYR A 65 -5.84 13.16 10.05
CA TYR A 65 -6.98 12.78 9.21
C TYR A 65 -7.54 11.40 9.57
N ASN A 66 -7.04 10.75 10.62
CA ASN A 66 -7.37 9.38 11.02
C ASN A 66 -7.16 8.36 9.89
N VAL A 67 -6.17 8.57 9.02
CA VAL A 67 -5.78 7.64 7.96
C VAL A 67 -4.62 6.80 8.45
N PRO A 68 -4.70 5.45 8.41
CA PRO A 68 -3.60 4.59 8.85
C PRO A 68 -2.36 4.74 7.95
N LEU A 69 -1.17 4.72 8.58
CA LEU A 69 0.11 4.72 7.87
C LEU A 69 0.71 3.30 7.84
N ILE A 70 1.05 2.84 6.66
CA ILE A 70 1.83 1.61 6.40
C ILE A 70 3.24 2.00 5.97
N ILE A 71 4.23 1.28 6.45
CA ILE A 71 5.63 1.42 6.00
C ILE A 71 5.97 0.31 5.01
N ASP A 72 6.56 0.66 3.86
CA ASP A 72 7.01 -0.31 2.86
C ASP A 72 8.32 -0.97 3.29
N ASP A 73 8.38 -2.31 3.27
CA ASP A 73 9.54 -3.20 3.52
C ASP A 73 10.15 -3.14 4.94
N ARG A 74 10.13 -2.02 5.63
CA ARG A 74 10.94 -1.74 6.82
C ARG A 74 10.14 -1.88 8.12
N VAL A 75 10.13 -3.10 8.68
CA VAL A 75 9.51 -3.41 9.98
C VAL A 75 10.10 -2.57 11.11
N ASP A 76 11.41 -2.38 11.11
CA ASP A 76 12.11 -1.58 12.11
C ASP A 76 11.64 -0.11 12.11
N VAL A 77 11.47 0.48 10.93
CA VAL A 77 10.92 1.84 10.78
C VAL A 77 9.45 1.89 11.22
N ALA A 78 8.65 0.90 10.82
CA ALA A 78 7.24 0.82 11.20
C ALA A 78 7.04 0.77 12.72
N LEU A 79 7.85 -0.03 13.42
CA LEU A 79 7.84 -0.12 14.88
C LEU A 79 8.34 1.17 15.52
N ALA A 80 9.45 1.73 15.01
CA ALA A 80 10.07 2.91 15.60
C ALA A 80 9.20 4.17 15.50
N CYS A 81 8.41 4.34 14.44
CA CYS A 81 7.47 5.48 14.31
C CYS A 81 6.04 5.15 14.77
N ASP A 82 5.82 3.97 15.31
CA ASP A 82 4.48 3.50 15.71
C ASP A 82 3.46 3.58 14.57
N ALA A 83 3.87 3.21 13.33
CA ALA A 83 2.95 3.13 12.20
C ALA A 83 1.85 2.08 12.44
N ALA A 84 0.74 2.19 11.71
CA ALA A 84 -0.36 1.22 11.78
C ALA A 84 0.08 -0.17 11.30
N GLY A 85 1.07 -0.26 10.41
CA GLY A 85 1.55 -1.53 9.92
C GLY A 85 2.73 -1.45 8.96
N VAL A 86 3.03 -2.59 8.35
CA VAL A 86 4.08 -2.78 7.35
C VAL A 86 3.52 -3.52 6.13
N HIS A 87 4.04 -3.23 4.94
CA HIS A 87 3.80 -4.02 3.74
C HIS A 87 5.08 -4.68 3.27
N VAL A 88 5.06 -5.98 2.98
CA VAL A 88 6.24 -6.73 2.53
C VAL A 88 6.00 -7.36 1.15
N GLY A 89 7.02 -7.29 0.31
CA GLY A 89 7.05 -7.94 -1.00
C GLY A 89 7.73 -9.31 -0.95
N ALA A 90 7.76 -10.00 -2.08
CA ALA A 90 8.30 -11.35 -2.18
C ALA A 90 9.82 -11.46 -1.90
N SER A 91 10.57 -10.36 -2.02
CA SER A 91 12.02 -10.30 -1.76
C SER A 91 12.38 -9.77 -0.37
N ASP A 92 11.38 -9.35 0.40
CA ASP A 92 11.56 -8.80 1.73
C ASP A 92 11.52 -9.90 2.79
N ILE A 93 11.46 -9.52 4.07
CA ILE A 93 11.33 -10.53 5.12
C ILE A 93 10.01 -11.30 4.96
N PRO A 94 9.99 -12.60 5.27
CA PRO A 94 8.75 -13.40 5.15
C PRO A 94 7.61 -12.84 6.01
N VAL A 95 6.36 -12.98 5.51
CA VAL A 95 5.14 -12.49 6.18
C VAL A 95 5.05 -13.00 7.62
N ALA A 96 5.35 -14.29 7.87
CA ALA A 96 5.33 -14.88 9.20
C ALA A 96 6.32 -14.20 10.16
N VAL A 97 7.50 -13.77 9.63
CA VAL A 97 8.51 -13.03 10.42
C VAL A 97 8.03 -11.61 10.69
N ALA A 98 7.49 -10.93 9.66
CA ALA A 98 6.89 -9.60 9.82
C ALA A 98 5.76 -9.63 10.87
N ARG A 99 4.84 -10.59 10.79
CA ARG A 99 3.77 -10.78 11.77
C ARG A 99 4.30 -10.99 13.18
N LYS A 100 5.31 -11.82 13.36
CA LYS A 100 5.93 -12.06 14.67
C LYS A 100 6.53 -10.78 15.27
N LEU A 101 7.17 -9.95 14.45
CA LEU A 101 7.79 -8.70 14.90
C LEU A 101 6.76 -7.61 15.16
N MET A 102 5.77 -7.47 14.29
CA MET A 102 4.70 -6.46 14.42
C MET A 102 3.70 -6.79 15.55
N GLY A 103 3.64 -8.05 15.97
CA GLY A 103 2.68 -8.49 16.99
C GLY A 103 1.26 -8.67 16.44
N PRO A 104 0.26 -8.93 17.31
CA PRO A 104 -1.10 -9.27 16.90
C PRO A 104 -1.95 -8.07 16.47
N ASP A 105 -1.59 -6.86 16.87
CA ASP A 105 -2.45 -5.67 16.75
C ASP A 105 -2.10 -4.80 15.52
N LYS A 106 -0.88 -4.90 15.01
CA LYS A 106 -0.42 -4.13 13.85
C LYS A 106 -0.80 -4.82 12.54
N ILE A 107 -0.97 -4.02 11.49
CA ILE A 107 -1.32 -4.49 10.15
C ILE A 107 -0.07 -5.06 9.46
N VAL A 108 -0.21 -6.20 8.79
CA VAL A 108 0.80 -6.76 7.88
C VAL A 108 0.17 -6.95 6.51
N GLY A 109 0.59 -6.16 5.53
CA GLY A 109 0.23 -6.34 4.13
C GLY A 109 1.27 -7.18 3.40
N ALA A 110 0.87 -7.89 2.36
CA ALA A 110 1.77 -8.70 1.54
C ALA A 110 1.47 -8.57 0.05
N THR A 111 2.52 -8.58 -0.79
CA THR A 111 2.35 -8.69 -2.24
C THR A 111 2.15 -10.14 -2.65
N ALA A 112 1.07 -10.43 -3.39
CA ALA A 112 0.83 -11.73 -3.99
C ALA A 112 0.59 -11.61 -5.50
N LYS A 113 1.16 -12.54 -6.28
CA LYS A 113 1.04 -12.58 -7.75
C LYS A 113 0.44 -13.88 -8.27
N THR A 114 0.25 -14.85 -7.39
CA THR A 114 -0.38 -16.16 -7.67
C THR A 114 -1.29 -16.53 -6.52
N VAL A 115 -2.21 -17.45 -6.75
CA VAL A 115 -3.12 -17.98 -5.73
C VAL A 115 -2.34 -18.64 -4.59
N GLU A 116 -1.29 -19.41 -4.92
CA GLU A 116 -0.47 -20.09 -3.92
C GLU A 116 0.25 -19.10 -3.00
N ALA A 117 0.79 -18.01 -3.58
CA ALA A 117 1.43 -16.95 -2.80
C ALA A 117 0.41 -16.21 -1.91
N ALA A 118 -0.82 -16.01 -2.38
CA ALA A 118 -1.89 -15.38 -1.64
C ALA A 118 -2.33 -16.24 -0.43
N VAL A 119 -2.57 -17.54 -0.66
CA VAL A 119 -2.92 -18.50 0.40
C VAL A 119 -1.82 -18.57 1.45
N LYS A 120 -0.55 -18.68 1.01
CA LYS A 120 0.57 -18.70 1.93
C LYS A 120 0.70 -17.41 2.74
N ALA A 121 0.54 -16.24 2.12
CA ALA A 121 0.58 -14.96 2.83
C ALA A 121 -0.53 -14.87 3.89
N TYR A 122 -1.73 -15.32 3.57
CA TYR A 122 -2.84 -15.39 4.52
C TYR A 122 -2.52 -16.32 5.70
N GLU A 123 -2.05 -17.55 5.43
CA GLU A 123 -1.66 -18.52 6.46
C GLU A 123 -0.51 -18.00 7.35
N ASP A 124 0.41 -17.24 6.78
CA ASP A 124 1.53 -16.58 7.48
C ASP A 124 1.08 -15.33 8.27
N GLY A 125 -0.19 -14.93 8.19
CA GLY A 125 -0.80 -13.86 8.99
C GLY A 125 -0.85 -12.49 8.34
N ALA A 126 -0.91 -12.40 7.00
CA ALA A 126 -1.22 -11.15 6.32
C ALA A 126 -2.68 -10.72 6.59
N ASP A 127 -2.91 -9.40 6.68
CA ASP A 127 -4.23 -8.79 6.87
C ASP A 127 -4.83 -8.32 5.56
N TYR A 128 -4.03 -8.04 4.55
CA TYR A 128 -4.46 -7.72 3.19
C TYR A 128 -3.37 -8.05 2.16
N LEU A 129 -3.79 -8.16 0.90
CA LEU A 129 -2.90 -8.44 -0.22
C LEU A 129 -2.84 -7.29 -1.21
N GLY A 130 -1.63 -6.97 -1.70
CA GLY A 130 -1.41 -6.15 -2.88
C GLY A 130 -1.21 -7.06 -4.10
N VAL A 131 -2.08 -6.95 -5.11
CA VAL A 131 -2.09 -7.80 -6.29
C VAL A 131 -1.84 -6.97 -7.55
N GLY A 132 -0.75 -7.23 -8.23
CA GLY A 132 -0.37 -6.48 -9.44
C GLY A 132 1.07 -6.82 -9.92
N ALA A 133 1.55 -6.08 -10.94
CA ALA A 133 0.89 -4.90 -11.53
C ALA A 133 -0.19 -5.30 -12.55
N ILE A 134 -1.30 -4.59 -12.53
CA ILE A 134 -2.39 -4.79 -13.50
C ILE A 134 -2.02 -4.20 -14.85
N TYR A 135 -1.42 -3.01 -14.87
CA TYR A 135 -0.89 -2.35 -16.06
C TYR A 135 0.61 -2.09 -15.94
N PRO A 136 1.31 -1.88 -17.05
CA PRO A 136 2.70 -1.42 -17.03
C PRO A 136 2.86 -0.15 -16.19
N THR A 137 3.93 -0.09 -15.39
CA THR A 137 4.21 1.05 -14.53
C THR A 137 5.69 1.39 -14.54
N THR A 138 6.01 2.67 -14.46
CA THR A 138 7.38 3.16 -14.35
C THR A 138 7.87 3.27 -12.90
N THR A 139 7.00 3.08 -11.93
CA THR A 139 7.32 3.15 -10.49
C THR A 139 8.21 1.99 -10.03
N LYS A 140 8.15 0.86 -10.72
CA LYS A 140 9.01 -0.31 -10.48
C LYS A 140 9.67 -0.75 -11.78
N VAL A 141 11.00 -0.84 -11.79
CA VAL A 141 11.82 -1.08 -13.00
C VAL A 141 11.55 -2.44 -13.66
N VAL A 142 11.27 -3.48 -12.88
CA VAL A 142 10.90 -4.81 -13.40
C VAL A 142 9.52 -5.16 -12.86
N THR A 143 8.52 -5.17 -13.75
CA THR A 143 7.14 -5.45 -13.39
C THR A 143 6.61 -6.62 -14.21
N ILE A 144 6.28 -7.73 -13.54
CA ILE A 144 5.53 -8.83 -14.14
C ILE A 144 4.06 -8.46 -14.02
N LEU A 145 3.36 -8.42 -15.16
CA LEU A 145 1.93 -8.12 -15.17
C LEU A 145 1.13 -9.28 -14.58
N THR A 146 0.14 -8.93 -13.79
CA THR A 146 -0.83 -9.86 -13.21
C THR A 146 -2.16 -9.68 -13.92
N LYS A 147 -2.72 -10.74 -14.49
CA LYS A 147 -4.01 -10.70 -15.19
C LYS A 147 -5.14 -10.42 -14.20
N VAL A 148 -6.20 -9.75 -14.64
CA VAL A 148 -7.41 -9.53 -13.85
C VAL A 148 -8.07 -10.86 -13.43
N SER A 149 -8.00 -11.90 -14.30
CA SER A 149 -8.45 -13.25 -13.91
C SER A 149 -7.68 -13.81 -12.71
N THR A 150 -6.35 -13.61 -12.66
CA THR A 150 -5.54 -14.03 -11.49
C THR A 150 -5.90 -13.23 -10.23
N LEU A 151 -6.18 -11.93 -10.37
CA LEU A 151 -6.70 -11.13 -9.24
C LEU A 151 -8.01 -11.71 -8.71
N LYS A 152 -8.95 -12.06 -9.60
CA LYS A 152 -10.21 -12.69 -9.23
C LYS A 152 -10.00 -14.03 -8.52
N ASP A 153 -9.16 -14.91 -9.08
CA ASP A 153 -8.84 -16.21 -8.48
C ASP A 153 -8.23 -16.02 -7.06
N ILE A 154 -7.40 -15.00 -6.86
CA ILE A 154 -6.84 -14.66 -5.55
C ILE A 154 -7.94 -14.19 -4.58
N CYS A 155 -8.83 -13.31 -5.02
CA CYS A 155 -9.94 -12.83 -4.18
C CYS A 155 -10.88 -13.96 -3.74
N GLU A 156 -11.07 -14.98 -4.59
CA GLU A 156 -11.89 -16.15 -4.28
C GLU A 156 -11.16 -17.14 -3.34
N ALA A 157 -9.82 -17.14 -3.35
CA ALA A 157 -9.01 -18.13 -2.61
C ALA A 157 -8.77 -17.76 -1.15
N VAL A 158 -8.86 -16.48 -0.76
CA VAL A 158 -8.55 -16.02 0.61
C VAL A 158 -9.62 -15.08 1.14
N PRO A 159 -9.91 -15.12 2.46
CA PRO A 159 -10.96 -14.27 3.06
C PRO A 159 -10.50 -12.86 3.42
N ILE A 160 -9.24 -12.52 3.17
CA ILE A 160 -8.68 -11.18 3.48
C ILE A 160 -8.81 -10.23 2.29
N PRO A 161 -8.88 -8.90 2.51
CA PRO A 161 -8.97 -7.93 1.44
C PRO A 161 -7.83 -8.05 0.43
N ALA A 162 -8.15 -7.99 -0.86
CA ALA A 162 -7.18 -7.85 -1.94
C ALA A 162 -7.32 -6.47 -2.59
N VAL A 163 -6.17 -5.81 -2.81
CA VAL A 163 -6.06 -4.48 -3.41
C VAL A 163 -5.37 -4.60 -4.76
N ALA A 164 -6.01 -4.12 -5.81
CA ALA A 164 -5.39 -4.05 -7.14
C ALA A 164 -4.37 -2.90 -7.18
N ILE A 165 -3.18 -3.15 -7.77
CA ILE A 165 -2.11 -2.16 -7.88
C ILE A 165 -1.41 -2.22 -9.24
N GLY A 166 -0.83 -1.10 -9.66
CA GLY A 166 0.05 -0.97 -10.83
C GLY A 166 -0.63 -0.35 -12.04
N GLY A 167 -0.23 0.88 -12.35
CA GLY A 167 -0.67 1.65 -13.51
C GLY A 167 -2.15 2.06 -13.50
N LEU A 168 -2.82 1.92 -12.37
CA LEU A 168 -4.25 2.22 -12.21
C LEU A 168 -4.52 3.71 -12.05
N ASN A 169 -5.63 4.15 -12.63
CA ASN A 169 -6.16 5.52 -12.54
C ASN A 169 -7.65 5.53 -12.91
N ALA A 170 -8.33 6.66 -12.76
CA ALA A 170 -9.76 6.82 -13.04
C ALA A 170 -10.16 6.48 -14.50
N GLY A 171 -9.23 6.53 -15.46
CA GLY A 171 -9.50 6.25 -16.86
C GLY A 171 -9.37 4.78 -17.27
N ASN A 172 -8.91 3.89 -16.37
CA ASN A 172 -8.67 2.48 -16.70
C ASN A 172 -9.09 1.48 -15.61
N MET A 173 -9.72 1.94 -14.54
CA MET A 173 -10.14 1.07 -13.43
C MET A 173 -11.33 0.16 -13.75
N ASP A 174 -12.10 0.47 -14.77
CA ASP A 174 -13.30 -0.30 -15.16
C ASP A 174 -12.99 -1.77 -15.48
N VAL A 175 -11.76 -2.08 -15.89
CA VAL A 175 -11.29 -3.46 -16.13
C VAL A 175 -11.37 -4.34 -14.88
N LEU A 176 -11.41 -3.73 -13.69
CA LEU A 176 -11.45 -4.42 -12.40
C LEU A 176 -12.89 -4.74 -11.94
N GLU A 177 -13.91 -4.31 -12.70
CA GLU A 177 -15.31 -4.58 -12.36
C GLU A 177 -15.56 -6.10 -12.29
N GLY A 178 -16.16 -6.54 -11.19
CA GLY A 178 -16.41 -7.96 -10.95
C GLY A 178 -15.20 -8.82 -10.56
N ALA A 179 -14.01 -8.22 -10.34
CA ALA A 179 -12.82 -8.96 -9.91
C ALA A 179 -12.83 -9.34 -8.42
N GLY A 180 -13.78 -8.83 -7.61
CA GLY A 180 -13.93 -9.17 -6.20
C GLY A 180 -12.92 -8.50 -5.26
N MET A 181 -12.11 -7.57 -5.75
CA MET A 181 -11.17 -6.81 -4.95
C MET A 181 -11.88 -5.88 -3.94
N SER A 182 -11.20 -5.56 -2.85
CA SER A 182 -11.72 -4.67 -1.80
C SER A 182 -11.30 -3.20 -1.98
N GLY A 183 -10.36 -2.91 -2.88
CA GLY A 183 -9.88 -1.56 -3.11
C GLY A 183 -8.79 -1.47 -4.17
N MET A 184 -8.29 -0.27 -4.35
CA MET A 184 -7.29 0.06 -5.36
C MET A 184 -6.13 0.85 -4.74
N ALA A 185 -4.90 0.42 -5.02
CA ALA A 185 -3.70 1.17 -4.67
C ALA A 185 -3.16 1.95 -5.88
N VAL A 186 -2.92 3.23 -5.66
CA VAL A 186 -2.44 4.15 -6.70
C VAL A 186 -1.16 4.86 -6.26
N VAL A 187 -0.29 5.15 -7.22
CA VAL A 187 0.93 5.93 -7.03
C VAL A 187 0.82 7.21 -7.88
N SER A 188 1.17 7.12 -9.15
CA SER A 188 1.28 8.28 -10.04
C SER A 188 -0.03 9.02 -10.26
N ALA A 189 -1.17 8.36 -10.16
CA ALA A 189 -2.49 8.97 -10.31
C ALA A 189 -2.74 10.08 -9.28
N ILE A 190 -2.14 9.99 -8.09
CA ILE A 190 -2.20 11.01 -7.04
C ILE A 190 -0.87 11.76 -6.93
N MET A 191 0.28 11.03 -6.90
CA MET A 191 1.58 11.66 -6.67
C MET A 191 2.01 12.62 -7.78
N LYS A 192 1.52 12.47 -9.02
CA LYS A 192 1.78 13.37 -10.15
C LYS A 192 0.63 14.31 -10.49
N ALA A 193 -0.45 14.29 -9.71
CA ALA A 193 -1.60 15.10 -9.98
C ALA A 193 -1.34 16.59 -9.70
N GLU A 194 -1.87 17.47 -10.54
CA GLU A 194 -1.91 18.91 -10.24
C GLU A 194 -2.77 19.20 -9.01
N ASP A 195 -3.85 18.43 -8.84
CA ASP A 195 -4.76 18.49 -7.69
C ASP A 195 -4.90 17.08 -7.07
N PRO A 196 -4.00 16.72 -6.12
CA PRO A 196 -4.04 15.43 -5.45
C PRO A 196 -5.35 15.16 -4.72
N LYS A 197 -5.97 16.21 -4.14
CA LYS A 197 -7.25 16.10 -3.43
C LYS A 197 -8.39 15.71 -4.36
N LYS A 198 -8.45 16.30 -5.55
CA LYS A 198 -9.47 15.96 -6.55
C LYS A 198 -9.27 14.55 -7.07
N ASN A 199 -8.02 14.13 -7.28
CA ASN A 199 -7.70 12.80 -7.81
C ASN A 199 -7.87 11.68 -6.76
N ALA A 200 -8.03 12.03 -5.48
CA ALA A 200 -8.32 11.12 -4.37
C ALA A 200 -9.84 11.06 -4.03
N ARG A 201 -10.70 11.46 -4.93
CA ARG A 201 -12.18 11.37 -4.88
C ARG A 201 -12.68 10.42 -5.97
#